data_16c5fb59873827928713c99e61a58d0e
#
_entry.id   16c5fb59873827928713c99e61a58d0e
#
_cell.length_a   1.000
_cell.length_b   1.000
_cell.length_c   1.000
_cell.angle_alpha   90.00
_cell.angle_beta   90.00
_cell.angle_gamma   90.00
#
_symmetry.space_group_name_H-M   'P 1'
#
loop_
_entity.id
_entity.type
_entity.pdbx_description
1 polymer ?
#
loop_
_entity_poly.entity_id
_entity_poly.type
_entity_poly.pdbx_seq_one_letter_code
_entity_poly.pdbx_strand_id
1 'polypeptide(L)'
;MDKFTTLTAVAAPLPMANVDTDKIIPARFLKTIKRTGLGVHLFDSLRYDEKGAERPEFVLNREPYRHAQIIVAFENFGCGSSREHAPWALLDFGIRCVIAPDFADIFHNNCFKNGILPVRLPREVCETLMQDAEMGGNARLTVDLARQVVVRPNGEEIRFEIDPFRRHLLLEGLDDIGQTLQHGGSIDAYEARQQAERAWMPAVTGV
;
A
#
# COMPACT_ATOMS: atom_id res chain seq x y z
N MET A 1 8.76 -8.77 -2.18
CA MET A 1 8.42 -7.51 -1.47
C MET A 1 8.86 -7.57 0.00
N ASP A 2 8.89 -6.44 0.74
CA ASP A 2 9.24 -6.46 2.17
C ASP A 2 8.10 -7.08 2.99
N LYS A 3 8.47 -7.85 4.03
CA LYS A 3 7.51 -8.41 4.99
C LYS A 3 6.78 -7.29 5.73
N PHE A 4 5.49 -7.48 5.96
CA PHE A 4 4.69 -6.64 6.83
C PHE A 4 4.28 -7.45 8.06
N THR A 5 4.81 -7.11 9.23
CA THR A 5 4.47 -7.78 10.50
C THR A 5 3.77 -6.81 11.44
N THR A 6 4.52 -5.89 12.01
CA THR A 6 4.04 -4.84 12.90
C THR A 6 4.62 -3.51 12.46
N LEU A 7 3.79 -2.49 12.35
CA LEU A 7 4.16 -1.12 11.97
C LEU A 7 3.73 -0.16 13.06
N THR A 8 4.69 0.49 13.74
CA THR A 8 4.41 1.58 14.67
C THR A 8 4.92 2.88 14.09
N ALA A 9 4.03 3.75 13.67
CA ALA A 9 4.38 4.95 12.90
C ALA A 9 3.42 6.12 13.14
N VAL A 10 3.86 7.30 12.72
CA VAL A 10 2.99 8.47 12.59
C VAL A 10 1.94 8.18 11.52
N ALA A 11 0.68 8.46 11.84
CA ALA A 11 -0.42 8.41 10.90
C ALA A 11 -0.76 9.82 10.40
N ALA A 12 -0.92 9.98 9.10
CA ALA A 12 -1.38 11.22 8.48
C ALA A 12 -2.91 11.20 8.36
N PRO A 13 -3.63 12.16 8.98
CA PRO A 13 -5.06 12.30 8.78
C PRO A 13 -5.32 12.94 7.41
N LEU A 14 -6.04 12.21 6.56
CA LEU A 14 -6.47 12.67 5.25
C LEU A 14 -8.01 12.65 5.19
N PRO A 15 -8.71 13.69 5.70
CA PRO A 15 -10.16 13.70 5.81
C PRO A 15 -10.85 13.90 4.45
N MET A 16 -10.56 12.99 3.51
CA MET A 16 -11.06 13.02 2.14
C MET A 16 -11.69 11.69 1.78
N ALA A 17 -12.90 11.75 1.23
CA ALA A 17 -13.53 10.64 0.51
C ALA A 17 -13.22 10.76 -1.00
N ASN A 18 -13.41 9.65 -1.72
CA ASN A 18 -13.19 9.59 -3.18
C ASN A 18 -11.78 10.08 -3.57
N VAL A 19 -10.78 9.61 -2.87
CA VAL A 19 -9.38 9.85 -3.23
C VAL A 19 -9.06 8.99 -4.44
N ASP A 20 -9.17 9.57 -5.63
CA ASP A 20 -8.94 8.89 -6.89
C ASP A 20 -7.44 8.72 -7.19
N THR A 21 -7.14 7.83 -8.13
CA THR A 21 -5.75 7.53 -8.51
C THR A 21 -5.04 8.70 -9.19
N ASP A 22 -5.76 9.67 -9.78
CA ASP A 22 -5.16 10.91 -10.30
C ASP A 22 -4.78 11.88 -9.19
N LYS A 23 -5.52 11.92 -8.08
CA LYS A 23 -5.11 12.64 -6.88
C LYS A 23 -3.88 12.02 -6.25
N ILE A 24 -3.82 10.66 -6.17
CA ILE A 24 -2.67 9.93 -5.61
C ILE A 24 -1.43 10.18 -6.47
N ILE A 25 -1.51 9.97 -7.77
CA ILE A 25 -0.42 10.21 -8.73
C ILE A 25 -0.98 10.72 -10.06
N PRO A 26 -0.76 11.99 -10.44
CA PRO A 26 -1.24 12.54 -11.70
C PRO A 26 -0.72 11.81 -12.93
N ALA A 27 -1.57 11.70 -13.96
CA ALA A 27 -1.28 10.96 -15.20
C ALA A 27 0.05 11.37 -15.87
N ARG A 28 0.48 12.62 -15.74
CA ARG A 28 1.75 13.11 -16.31
C ARG A 28 3.00 12.38 -15.81
N PHE A 29 2.92 11.70 -14.65
CA PHE A 29 4.04 10.96 -14.05
C PHE A 29 4.01 9.45 -14.35
N LEU A 30 3.04 8.95 -15.12
CA LEU A 30 2.86 7.53 -15.40
C LEU A 30 3.73 6.99 -16.55
N LYS A 31 4.62 7.79 -17.10
CA LYS A 31 5.47 7.41 -18.25
C LYS A 31 6.67 6.51 -17.87
N THR A 32 6.87 6.26 -16.58
CA THR A 32 7.97 5.43 -16.08
C THR A 32 7.52 3.99 -15.80
N ILE A 33 8.41 3.04 -16.01
CA ILE A 33 8.27 1.65 -15.58
C ILE A 33 9.01 1.38 -14.25
N LYS A 34 9.73 2.39 -13.74
CA LYS A 34 10.44 2.28 -12.46
C LYS A 34 9.48 2.48 -11.30
N ARG A 35 9.60 1.62 -10.29
CA ARG A 35 8.80 1.68 -9.06
C ARG A 35 9.31 2.70 -8.04
N THR A 36 10.43 3.36 -8.31
CA THR A 36 11.09 4.34 -7.45
C THR A 36 11.13 5.72 -8.11
N GLY A 37 11.20 6.79 -7.30
CA GLY A 37 11.18 8.16 -7.76
C GLY A 37 9.77 8.74 -7.96
N LEU A 38 8.72 8.01 -7.56
CA LEU A 38 7.33 8.46 -7.65
C LEU A 38 6.82 9.10 -6.35
N GLY A 39 7.46 8.81 -5.21
CA GLY A 39 7.06 9.32 -3.90
C GLY A 39 7.08 10.84 -3.80
N VAL A 40 7.99 11.50 -4.52
CA VAL A 40 8.04 12.97 -4.59
C VAL A 40 6.79 13.55 -5.26
N HIS A 41 6.13 12.79 -6.11
CA HIS A 41 4.91 13.16 -6.83
C HIS A 41 3.62 12.63 -6.18
N LEU A 42 3.74 11.98 -5.02
CA LEU A 42 2.58 11.54 -4.26
C LEU A 42 1.70 12.74 -3.90
N PHE A 43 0.41 12.70 -4.25
CA PHE A 43 -0.54 13.80 -4.08
C PHE A 43 -0.07 15.14 -4.67
N ASP A 44 0.68 15.11 -5.77
CA ASP A 44 1.34 16.28 -6.37
C ASP A 44 0.40 17.50 -6.52
N SER A 45 -0.79 17.30 -7.06
CA SER A 45 -1.80 18.37 -7.24
C SER A 45 -2.34 18.95 -5.94
N LEU A 46 -2.21 18.23 -4.82
CA LEU A 46 -2.62 18.68 -3.50
C LEU A 46 -1.44 19.22 -2.68
N ARG A 47 -0.24 18.67 -2.91
CA ARG A 47 0.98 19.04 -2.19
C ARG A 47 1.66 20.29 -2.72
N TYR A 48 1.53 20.54 -4.01
CA TYR A 48 2.26 21.62 -4.68
C TYR A 48 1.31 22.57 -5.40
N ASP A 49 1.71 23.83 -5.51
CA ASP A 49 1.03 24.80 -6.35
C ASP A 49 1.52 24.71 -7.82
N GLU A 50 0.96 25.57 -8.68
CA GLU A 50 1.32 25.63 -10.11
C GLU A 50 2.80 26.00 -10.38
N LYS A 51 3.47 26.59 -9.41
CA LYS A 51 4.88 26.97 -9.46
C LYS A 51 5.80 25.89 -8.87
N GLY A 52 5.23 24.78 -8.34
CA GLY A 52 5.95 23.70 -7.67
C GLY A 52 6.32 24.01 -6.22
N ALA A 53 5.79 25.08 -5.62
CA ALA A 53 6.00 25.37 -4.21
C ALA A 53 5.06 24.50 -3.35
N GLU A 54 5.55 24.03 -2.20
CA GLU A 54 4.77 23.24 -1.28
C GLU A 54 3.61 24.04 -0.70
N ARG A 55 2.44 23.42 -0.63
CA ARG A 55 1.26 23.95 0.07
C ARG A 55 1.35 23.57 1.54
N PRO A 56 1.61 24.53 2.44
CA PRO A 56 1.83 24.22 3.87
C PRO A 56 0.56 23.70 4.57
N GLU A 57 -0.61 23.93 3.98
CA GLU A 57 -1.88 23.42 4.50
C GLU A 57 -2.08 21.92 4.27
N PHE A 58 -1.39 21.31 3.29
CA PHE A 58 -1.54 19.88 3.04
C PHE A 58 -0.79 19.05 4.08
N VAL A 59 -1.46 18.05 4.62
CA VAL A 59 -0.97 17.29 5.78
C VAL A 59 0.44 16.71 5.58
N LEU A 60 0.74 16.08 4.42
CA LEU A 60 2.05 15.48 4.18
C LEU A 60 3.19 16.49 3.94
N ASN A 61 2.89 17.78 3.89
CA ASN A 61 3.90 18.85 3.82
C ASN A 61 4.24 19.43 5.20
N ARG A 62 3.60 18.95 6.26
CA ARG A 62 3.79 19.42 7.65
C ARG A 62 4.50 18.36 8.49
N GLU A 63 5.36 18.81 9.41
CA GLU A 63 5.85 17.94 10.46
C GLU A 63 4.72 17.62 11.45
N PRO A 64 4.65 16.36 11.95
CA PRO A 64 5.55 15.24 11.72
C PRO A 64 5.14 14.34 10.53
N TYR A 65 4.15 14.72 9.75
CA TYR A 65 3.50 13.85 8.75
C TYR A 65 4.33 13.68 7.47
N ARG A 66 5.39 14.47 7.26
CA ARG A 66 6.34 14.25 6.15
C ARG A 66 6.94 12.85 6.13
N HIS A 67 7.00 12.21 7.29
CA HIS A 67 7.52 10.86 7.48
C HIS A 67 6.44 9.87 7.92
N ALA A 68 5.17 10.18 7.65
CA ALA A 68 4.08 9.27 7.94
C ALA A 68 4.22 7.98 7.14
N GLN A 69 3.92 6.86 7.78
CA GLN A 69 3.88 5.55 7.14
C GLN A 69 2.46 4.95 7.13
N ILE A 70 1.53 5.64 7.75
CA ILE A 70 0.11 5.28 7.80
C ILE A 70 -0.69 6.48 7.30
N ILE A 71 -1.68 6.23 6.45
CA ILE A 71 -2.72 7.22 6.09
C ILE A 71 -4.04 6.74 6.66
N VAL A 72 -4.80 7.65 7.28
CA VAL A 72 -6.20 7.43 7.64
C VAL A 72 -7.06 8.30 6.74
N ALA A 73 -7.95 7.69 5.97
CA ALA A 73 -8.79 8.38 4.98
C ALA A 73 -10.26 8.00 5.12
N PHE A 74 -11.11 8.56 4.27
CA PHE A 74 -12.53 8.22 4.18
C PHE A 74 -12.81 7.28 2.99
N GLU A 75 -14.08 7.11 2.68
CA GLU A 75 -14.62 6.11 1.75
C GLU A 75 -14.04 6.21 0.35
N ASN A 76 -14.08 5.08 -0.36
CA ASN A 76 -13.76 4.95 -1.77
C ASN A 76 -12.33 5.40 -2.10
N PHE A 77 -11.37 5.02 -1.25
CA PHE A 77 -9.95 5.34 -1.47
C PHE A 77 -9.38 4.55 -2.65
N GLY A 78 -8.64 5.22 -3.53
CA GLY A 78 -8.04 4.61 -4.72
C GLY A 78 -9.01 4.40 -5.88
N CYS A 79 -10.15 5.13 -5.91
CA CYS A 79 -11.11 5.08 -7.01
C CYS A 79 -10.52 5.63 -8.32
N GLY A 80 -11.27 5.52 -9.41
CA GLY A 80 -10.85 5.98 -10.73
C GLY A 80 -10.14 4.91 -11.55
N SER A 81 -9.13 5.31 -12.30
CA SER A 81 -8.44 4.41 -13.23
C SER A 81 -7.58 3.36 -12.54
N SER A 82 -7.50 2.17 -13.13
CA SER A 82 -6.59 1.11 -12.66
C SER A 82 -5.13 1.51 -12.91
N ARG A 83 -4.45 1.98 -11.87
CA ARG A 83 -3.05 2.42 -11.94
C ARG A 83 -2.22 1.79 -10.85
N GLU A 84 -1.29 0.94 -11.25
CA GLU A 84 -0.34 0.33 -10.29
C GLU A 84 0.66 1.36 -9.74
N HIS A 85 0.87 2.46 -10.47
CA HIS A 85 1.70 3.59 -10.03
C HIS A 85 1.18 4.26 -8.75
N ALA A 86 -0.12 4.19 -8.45
CA ALA A 86 -0.66 4.78 -7.23
C ALA A 86 -0.13 4.08 -5.96
N PRO A 87 -0.18 2.75 -5.80
CA PRO A 87 0.54 2.05 -4.74
C PRO A 87 2.06 2.26 -4.77
N TRP A 88 2.68 2.34 -5.95
CA TRP A 88 4.12 2.60 -6.01
C TRP A 88 4.49 3.97 -5.45
N ALA A 89 3.71 5.01 -5.77
CA ALA A 89 3.94 6.36 -5.23
C ALA A 89 3.76 6.41 -3.70
N LEU A 90 2.74 5.72 -3.18
CA LEU A 90 2.53 5.59 -1.73
C LEU A 90 3.72 4.90 -1.07
N LEU A 91 4.15 3.75 -1.59
CA LEU A 91 5.24 2.96 -1.04
C LEU A 91 6.58 3.72 -1.12
N ASP A 92 6.89 4.36 -2.25
CA ASP A 92 8.12 5.11 -2.46
C ASP A 92 8.19 6.38 -1.59
N PHE A 93 7.04 6.95 -1.22
CA PHE A 93 6.96 8.00 -0.19
C PHE A 93 7.23 7.47 1.22
N GLY A 94 6.98 6.17 1.47
CA GLY A 94 7.12 5.52 2.76
C GLY A 94 5.82 5.02 3.39
N ILE A 95 4.67 5.20 2.72
CA ILE A 95 3.38 4.72 3.23
C ILE A 95 3.32 3.19 3.10
N ARG A 96 3.12 2.51 4.22
CA ARG A 96 3.01 1.06 4.31
C ARG A 96 1.59 0.59 4.67
N CYS A 97 0.75 1.48 5.22
CA CYS A 97 -0.62 1.15 5.59
C CYS A 97 -1.56 2.29 5.21
N VAL A 98 -2.73 1.94 4.70
CA VAL A 98 -3.84 2.88 4.49
C VAL A 98 -5.06 2.33 5.23
N ILE A 99 -5.68 3.15 6.09
CA ILE A 99 -6.87 2.81 6.87
C ILE A 99 -8.03 3.63 6.30
N ALA A 100 -9.09 2.99 5.86
CA ALA A 100 -10.27 3.65 5.31
C ALA A 100 -11.52 2.78 5.47
N PRO A 101 -12.73 3.35 5.43
CA PRO A 101 -13.95 2.56 5.46
C PRO A 101 -14.07 1.60 4.28
N ASP A 102 -13.58 2.02 3.12
CA ASP A 102 -13.67 1.24 1.90
C ASP A 102 -12.64 1.68 0.85
N PHE A 103 -12.34 0.81 -0.11
CA PHE A 103 -11.36 0.98 -1.16
C PHE A 103 -11.93 0.52 -2.50
N ALA A 104 -11.52 1.17 -3.58
CA ALA A 104 -11.76 0.63 -4.91
C ALA A 104 -11.03 -0.72 -5.09
N ASP A 105 -11.71 -1.72 -5.65
CA ASP A 105 -11.26 -3.11 -5.69
C ASP A 105 -9.88 -3.29 -6.34
N ILE A 106 -9.64 -2.63 -7.47
CA ILE A 106 -8.36 -2.74 -8.19
C ILE A 106 -7.21 -2.14 -7.36
N PHE A 107 -7.43 -0.96 -6.78
CA PHE A 107 -6.45 -0.33 -5.91
C PHE A 107 -6.14 -1.20 -4.68
N HIS A 108 -7.17 -1.73 -4.03
CA HIS A 108 -7.06 -2.63 -2.89
C HIS A 108 -6.21 -3.86 -3.22
N ASN A 109 -6.44 -4.49 -4.38
CA ASN A 109 -5.65 -5.64 -4.84
C ASN A 109 -4.19 -5.24 -5.12
N ASN A 110 -3.96 -4.11 -5.77
CA ASN A 110 -2.64 -3.62 -6.09
C ASN A 110 -1.83 -3.25 -4.84
N CYS A 111 -2.48 -2.80 -3.75
CA CYS A 111 -1.82 -2.59 -2.46
C CYS A 111 -1.14 -3.87 -1.96
N PHE A 112 -1.85 -4.99 -1.93
CA PHE A 112 -1.29 -6.28 -1.47
C PHE A 112 -0.11 -6.74 -2.32
N LYS A 113 -0.19 -6.60 -3.65
CA LYS A 113 0.88 -6.97 -4.56
C LYS A 113 2.17 -6.17 -4.34
N ASN A 114 2.05 -4.97 -3.78
CA ASN A 114 3.17 -4.06 -3.55
C ASN A 114 3.57 -3.95 -2.07
N GLY A 115 3.00 -4.73 -1.16
CA GLY A 115 3.39 -4.76 0.26
C GLY A 115 2.82 -3.61 1.09
N ILE A 116 1.73 -2.99 0.63
CA ILE A 116 0.93 -2.03 1.40
C ILE A 116 -0.25 -2.78 2.00
N LEU A 117 -0.52 -2.56 3.28
CA LEU A 117 -1.68 -3.11 3.98
C LEU A 117 -2.86 -2.12 3.91
N PRO A 118 -3.93 -2.39 3.12
CA PRO A 118 -5.18 -1.67 3.22
C PRO A 118 -6.02 -2.26 4.36
N VAL A 119 -6.36 -1.46 5.35
CA VAL A 119 -7.19 -1.84 6.51
C VAL A 119 -8.57 -1.23 6.37
N ARG A 120 -9.60 -2.07 6.37
CA ARG A 120 -11.00 -1.63 6.37
C ARG A 120 -11.51 -1.53 7.80
N LEU A 121 -12.00 -0.35 8.18
CA LEU A 121 -12.62 -0.10 9.48
C LEU A 121 -13.87 0.78 9.30
N PRO A 122 -14.88 0.66 10.17
CA PRO A 122 -16.05 1.54 10.11
C PRO A 122 -15.67 3.02 10.12
N ARG A 123 -16.49 3.87 9.49
CA ARG A 123 -16.22 5.31 9.35
C ARG A 123 -15.99 5.99 10.70
N GLU A 124 -16.81 5.68 11.70
CA GLU A 124 -16.70 6.27 13.04
C GLU A 124 -15.35 5.93 13.70
N VAL A 125 -14.83 4.74 13.40
CA VAL A 125 -13.51 4.31 13.86
C VAL A 125 -12.41 5.07 13.13
N CYS A 126 -12.54 5.26 11.81
CA CYS A 126 -11.60 6.07 11.03
C CYS A 126 -11.58 7.53 11.51
N GLU A 127 -12.73 8.11 11.84
CA GLU A 127 -12.83 9.46 12.43
C GLU A 127 -12.09 9.54 13.77
N THR A 128 -12.25 8.54 14.62
CA THR A 128 -11.54 8.45 15.90
C THR A 128 -10.02 8.35 15.69
N LEU A 129 -9.57 7.50 14.75
CA LEU A 129 -8.14 7.38 14.42
C LEU A 129 -7.56 8.65 13.77
N MET A 130 -8.38 9.43 13.03
CA MET A 130 -7.98 10.74 12.52
C MET A 130 -7.76 11.74 13.66
N GLN A 131 -8.65 11.78 14.64
CA GLN A 131 -8.49 12.62 15.82
C GLN A 131 -7.22 12.25 16.60
N ASP A 132 -6.93 10.95 16.75
CA ASP A 132 -5.67 10.51 17.34
C ASP A 132 -4.48 11.00 16.50
N ALA A 133 -4.53 10.87 15.18
CA ALA A 133 -3.47 11.30 14.28
C ALA A 133 -3.22 12.82 14.31
N GLU A 134 -4.25 13.63 14.52
CA GLU A 134 -4.14 15.08 14.66
C GLU A 134 -3.34 15.53 15.90
N MET A 135 -3.17 14.66 16.90
CA MET A 135 -2.31 14.93 18.06
C MET A 135 -0.82 14.95 17.72
N GLY A 136 -0.43 14.61 16.49
CA GLY A 136 0.92 14.77 15.96
C GLY A 136 1.88 13.64 16.26
N GLY A 137 3.18 13.94 16.32
CA GLY A 137 4.25 12.95 16.33
C GLY A 137 4.29 11.98 17.54
N ASN A 138 3.70 12.37 18.66
CA ASN A 138 3.59 11.53 19.85
C ASN A 138 2.42 10.54 19.79
N ALA A 139 1.48 10.76 18.88
CA ALA A 139 0.31 9.92 18.68
C ALA A 139 0.56 8.91 17.55
N ARG A 140 1.37 7.90 17.84
CA ARG A 140 1.65 6.83 16.89
C ARG A 140 0.58 5.76 16.94
N LEU A 141 0.18 5.28 15.77
CA LEU A 141 -0.61 4.07 15.66
C LEU A 141 0.30 2.86 15.48
N THR A 142 -0.09 1.72 16.07
CA THR A 142 0.56 0.44 15.81
C THR A 142 -0.41 -0.48 15.07
N VAL A 143 -0.02 -0.94 13.90
CA VAL A 143 -0.78 -1.90 13.10
C VAL A 143 -0.07 -3.24 13.17
N ASP A 144 -0.69 -4.22 13.82
CA ASP A 144 -0.18 -5.59 13.98
C ASP A 144 -0.97 -6.53 13.07
N LEU A 145 -0.34 -6.96 11.98
CA LEU A 145 -0.97 -7.84 11.00
C LEU A 145 -1.15 -9.27 11.53
N ALA A 146 -0.23 -9.74 12.37
CA ALA A 146 -0.33 -11.09 12.93
C ALA A 146 -1.50 -11.21 13.89
N ARG A 147 -1.76 -10.18 14.69
CA ARG A 147 -2.90 -10.11 15.63
C ARG A 147 -4.17 -9.54 15.00
N GLN A 148 -4.05 -8.93 13.81
CA GLN A 148 -5.12 -8.21 13.12
C GLN A 148 -5.73 -7.10 13.99
N VAL A 149 -4.87 -6.26 14.58
CA VAL A 149 -5.30 -5.14 15.41
C VAL A 149 -4.59 -3.84 15.03
N VAL A 150 -5.31 -2.74 15.15
CA VAL A 150 -4.76 -1.39 15.19
C VAL A 150 -4.78 -0.94 16.65
N VAL A 151 -3.62 -0.59 17.21
CA VAL A 151 -3.49 -0.10 18.58
C VAL A 151 -3.39 1.42 18.55
N ARG A 152 -4.29 2.08 19.28
CA ARG A 152 -4.34 3.52 19.44
C ARG A 152 -3.26 4.02 20.41
N PRO A 153 -2.96 5.33 20.42
CA PRO A 153 -1.99 5.91 21.38
C PRO A 153 -2.35 5.68 22.85
N ASN A 154 -3.63 5.53 23.16
CA ASN A 154 -4.13 5.22 24.52
C ASN A 154 -4.05 3.73 24.89
N GLY A 155 -3.58 2.87 23.98
CA GLY A 155 -3.49 1.42 24.18
C GLY A 155 -4.75 0.64 23.80
N GLU A 156 -5.81 1.29 23.37
CA GLU A 156 -7.02 0.61 22.90
C GLU A 156 -6.74 -0.16 21.60
N GLU A 157 -7.24 -1.40 21.52
CA GLU A 157 -7.06 -2.27 20.37
C GLU A 157 -8.36 -2.34 19.54
N ILE A 158 -8.22 -2.05 18.27
CA ILE A 158 -9.29 -2.12 17.27
C ILE A 158 -9.01 -3.28 16.35
N ARG A 159 -9.88 -4.28 16.28
CA ARG A 159 -9.74 -5.44 15.41
C ARG A 159 -10.13 -5.10 13.99
N PHE A 160 -9.41 -5.69 13.01
CA PHE A 160 -9.77 -5.66 11.61
C PHE A 160 -9.71 -7.07 10.99
N GLU A 161 -10.43 -7.25 9.91
CA GLU A 161 -10.44 -8.50 9.16
C GLU A 161 -9.61 -8.36 7.89
N ILE A 162 -8.95 -9.45 7.53
CA ILE A 162 -8.20 -9.58 6.29
C ILE A 162 -8.31 -11.02 5.80
N ASP A 163 -8.38 -11.18 4.49
CA ASP A 163 -8.34 -12.50 3.86
C ASP A 163 -7.07 -13.28 4.29
N PRO A 164 -7.20 -14.54 4.76
CA PRO A 164 -6.08 -15.31 5.28
C PRO A 164 -4.93 -15.49 4.29
N PHE A 165 -5.23 -15.64 3.00
CA PHE A 165 -4.21 -15.78 1.96
C PHE A 165 -3.42 -14.48 1.77
N ARG A 166 -4.12 -13.33 1.66
CA ARG A 166 -3.48 -12.00 1.56
C ARG A 166 -2.64 -11.68 2.79
N ARG A 167 -3.13 -12.05 3.98
CA ARG A 167 -2.38 -11.91 5.23
C ARG A 167 -1.07 -12.71 5.17
N HIS A 168 -1.13 -13.96 4.73
CA HIS A 168 0.06 -14.81 4.57
C HIS A 168 1.07 -14.17 3.61
N LEU A 169 0.63 -13.68 2.45
CA LEU A 169 1.51 -13.05 1.47
C LEU A 169 2.27 -11.85 2.04
N LEU A 170 1.57 -10.97 2.78
CA LEU A 170 2.20 -9.81 3.42
C LEU A 170 3.17 -10.22 4.53
N LEU A 171 2.80 -11.19 5.39
CA LEU A 171 3.65 -11.67 6.48
C LEU A 171 4.94 -12.30 5.96
N GLU A 172 4.88 -13.05 4.86
CA GLU A 172 6.04 -13.70 4.24
C GLU A 172 6.76 -12.81 3.21
N GLY A 173 6.18 -11.67 2.83
CA GLY A 173 6.75 -10.77 1.83
C GLY A 173 6.72 -11.35 0.42
N LEU A 174 5.69 -12.16 0.10
CA LEU A 174 5.56 -12.85 -1.18
C LEU A 174 4.78 -11.99 -2.18
N ASP A 175 5.41 -11.63 -3.28
CA ASP A 175 4.75 -11.12 -4.48
C ASP A 175 4.35 -12.25 -5.43
N ASP A 176 3.75 -11.93 -6.58
CA ASP A 176 3.28 -12.93 -7.56
C ASP A 176 4.44 -13.87 -8.02
N ILE A 177 5.65 -13.33 -8.16
CA ILE A 177 6.85 -14.11 -8.52
C ILE A 177 7.28 -15.00 -7.35
N GLY A 178 7.36 -14.45 -6.14
CA GLY A 178 7.72 -15.19 -4.93
C GLY A 178 6.78 -16.36 -4.66
N GLN A 179 5.47 -16.19 -4.92
CA GLN A 179 4.49 -17.28 -4.84
C GLN A 179 4.78 -18.38 -5.86
N THR A 180 5.04 -18.01 -7.12
CA THR A 180 5.36 -18.97 -8.19
C THR A 180 6.62 -19.77 -7.85
N LEU A 181 7.65 -19.11 -7.33
CA LEU A 181 8.92 -19.76 -6.96
C LEU A 181 8.79 -20.78 -5.82
N GLN A 182 7.73 -20.70 -4.99
CA GLN A 182 7.44 -21.75 -4.00
C GLN A 182 7.09 -23.09 -4.64
N HIS A 183 6.65 -23.08 -5.91
CA HIS A 183 6.35 -24.28 -6.70
C HIS A 183 7.51 -24.72 -7.61
N GLY A 184 8.75 -24.20 -7.40
CA GLY A 184 9.91 -24.46 -8.25
C GLY A 184 10.12 -25.94 -8.58
N GLY A 185 10.09 -26.82 -7.57
CA GLY A 185 10.25 -28.26 -7.81
C GLY A 185 9.16 -28.89 -8.71
N SER A 186 7.94 -28.37 -8.67
CA SER A 186 6.86 -28.82 -9.55
C SER A 186 7.04 -28.28 -10.97
N ILE A 187 7.56 -27.07 -11.10
CA ILE A 187 7.88 -26.44 -12.39
C ILE A 187 9.02 -27.20 -13.05
N ASP A 188 10.10 -27.46 -12.34
CA ASP A 188 11.26 -28.21 -12.85
C ASP A 188 10.85 -29.61 -13.32
N ALA A 189 10.02 -30.31 -12.53
CA ALA A 189 9.52 -31.63 -12.91
C ALA A 189 8.63 -31.59 -14.16
N TYR A 190 7.81 -30.55 -14.31
CA TYR A 190 6.99 -30.35 -15.50
C TYR A 190 7.85 -30.06 -16.74
N GLU A 191 8.82 -29.17 -16.61
CA GLU A 191 9.74 -28.80 -17.70
C GLU A 191 10.58 -30.00 -18.17
N ALA A 192 11.12 -30.78 -17.23
CA ALA A 192 11.87 -32.00 -17.56
C ALA A 192 10.99 -33.03 -18.33
N ARG A 193 9.73 -33.20 -17.91
CA ARG A 193 8.78 -34.07 -18.63
C ARG A 193 8.47 -33.53 -20.02
N GLN A 194 8.22 -32.21 -20.14
CA GLN A 194 7.96 -31.59 -21.44
C GLN A 194 9.13 -31.73 -22.41
N GLN A 195 10.36 -31.57 -21.95
CA GLN A 195 11.56 -31.78 -22.79
C GLN A 195 11.68 -33.23 -23.27
N ALA A 196 11.35 -34.20 -22.39
CA ALA A 196 11.38 -35.63 -22.78
C ALA A 196 10.29 -35.97 -23.82
N GLU A 197 9.07 -35.47 -23.63
CA GLU A 197 7.92 -35.75 -24.49
C GLU A 197 7.90 -34.94 -25.78
N ARG A 198 8.51 -33.75 -25.78
CA ARG A 198 8.47 -32.78 -26.88
C ARG A 198 9.87 -32.26 -27.22
N ALA A 199 10.80 -33.15 -27.51
CA ALA A 199 12.20 -32.82 -27.82
C ALA A 199 12.39 -31.83 -29.00
N TRP A 200 11.33 -31.58 -29.78
CA TRP A 200 11.31 -30.59 -30.88
C TRP A 200 11.03 -29.15 -30.43
N MET A 201 10.58 -28.94 -29.19
CA MET A 201 10.44 -27.60 -28.64
C MET A 201 11.80 -27.07 -28.16
N PRO A 202 12.14 -25.80 -28.44
CA PRO A 202 13.37 -25.24 -27.91
C PRO A 202 13.31 -25.28 -26.38
N ALA A 203 14.42 -25.65 -25.74
CA ALA A 203 14.56 -25.56 -24.29
C ALA A 203 14.26 -24.12 -23.83
N VAL A 204 13.43 -23.97 -22.82
CA VAL A 204 13.24 -22.66 -22.16
C VAL A 204 14.56 -22.36 -21.44
N THR A 205 15.44 -21.62 -22.12
CA THR A 205 16.64 -21.09 -21.45
C THR A 205 16.16 -20.02 -20.48
N GLY A 206 16.33 -20.28 -19.20
CA GLY A 206 15.98 -19.34 -18.13
C GLY A 206 16.59 -17.96 -18.39
N VAL A 207 15.79 -16.93 -18.13
CA VAL A 207 16.17 -15.51 -18.12
C VAL A 207 16.96 -15.20 -16.86
#